data_6dc9bb11d5aa2f8264b5f7310c8223d9
#
_entry.id   6dc9bb11d5aa2f8264b5f7310c8223d9
#
_cell.length_a   1.000
_cell.length_b   1.000
_cell.length_c   1.000
_cell.angle_alpha   90.00
_cell.angle_beta   90.00
_cell.angle_gamma   90.00
#
_symmetry.space_group_name_H-M   'P 1'
#
loop_
_entity.id
_entity.type
_entity.pdbx_description
1 polymer ?
#
loop_
_entity_poly.entity_id
_entity_poly.type
_entity_poly.pdbx_seq_one_letter_code
_entity_poly.pdbx_strand_id
1 'polypeptide(L)' 'MQDAHLSALSAKHAVLDQRIIAESQRPLPDQILLAQLKKQKLRVKEELAHP' A
#
# COMPACT_ATOMS: atom_id res chain seq x y z
N MET A 1 -23.84 -4.53 3.01
CA MET A 1 -23.15 -5.08 1.84
C MET A 1 -21.83 -4.39 1.66
N GLN A 2 -20.75 -5.16 1.53
CA GLN A 2 -19.45 -4.56 1.25
C GLN A 2 -19.40 -4.10 -0.20
N ASP A 3 -18.92 -2.88 -0.38
CA ASP A 3 -18.64 -2.37 -1.71
C ASP A 3 -17.41 -3.11 -2.27
N ALA A 4 -17.55 -3.75 -3.43
CA ALA A 4 -16.46 -4.49 -4.06
C ALA A 4 -15.25 -3.59 -4.32
N HIS A 5 -15.49 -2.31 -4.66
CA HIS A 5 -14.41 -1.35 -4.88
C HIS A 5 -13.63 -1.09 -3.59
N LEU A 6 -14.32 -0.87 -2.48
CA LEU A 6 -13.67 -0.64 -1.19
C LEU A 6 -12.93 -1.89 -0.72
N SER A 7 -13.50 -3.07 -0.96
CA SER A 7 -12.86 -4.33 -0.61
C SER A 7 -11.55 -4.52 -1.40
N ALA A 8 -11.55 -4.19 -2.70
CA ALA A 8 -10.36 -4.27 -3.53
C ALA A 8 -9.29 -3.27 -3.08
N LEU A 9 -9.70 -2.05 -2.72
CA LEU A 9 -8.76 -1.05 -2.20
C LEU A 9 -8.14 -1.48 -0.88
N SER A 10 -8.95 -2.07 -0.01
CA SER A 10 -8.47 -2.58 1.27
C SER A 10 -7.43 -3.69 1.09
N ALA A 11 -7.69 -4.62 0.16
CA ALA A 11 -6.75 -5.68 -0.17
C ALA A 11 -5.46 -5.12 -0.75
N LYS A 12 -5.56 -4.13 -1.62
CA LYS A 12 -4.39 -3.48 -2.22
C LYS A 12 -3.56 -2.77 -1.17
N HIS A 13 -4.20 -2.10 -0.22
CA HIS A 13 -3.52 -1.44 0.89
C HIS A 13 -2.71 -2.46 1.70
N ALA A 14 -3.30 -3.61 2.01
CA ALA A 14 -2.62 -4.66 2.77
C ALA A 14 -1.41 -5.21 2.01
N VAL A 15 -1.53 -5.43 0.71
CA VAL A 15 -0.42 -5.91 -0.13
C VAL A 15 0.70 -4.89 -0.17
N LEU A 16 0.39 -3.61 -0.33
CA LEU A 16 1.39 -2.55 -0.36
C LEU A 16 2.12 -2.46 0.98
N ASP A 17 1.38 -2.59 2.08
CA ASP A 17 1.96 -2.56 3.42
C ASP A 17 2.96 -3.70 3.61
N GLN A 18 2.60 -4.91 3.18
CA GLN A 18 3.49 -6.07 3.26
C GLN A 18 4.73 -5.89 2.39
N ARG A 19 4.60 -5.31 1.21
CA ARG A 19 5.73 -5.04 0.32
C ARG A 19 6.69 -4.04 0.95
N ILE A 20 6.17 -3.01 1.59
CA ILE A 20 7.00 -2.02 2.29
C ILE A 20 7.79 -2.69 3.39
N ILE A 21 7.14 -3.52 4.20
CA ILE A 21 7.79 -4.23 5.29
C ILE A 21 8.90 -5.13 4.74
N ALA A 22 8.59 -5.94 3.73
CA ALA A 22 9.55 -6.87 3.13
C ALA A 22 10.76 -6.13 2.57
N GLU A 23 10.54 -5.03 1.85
CA GLU A 23 11.65 -4.26 1.26
C GLU A 23 12.49 -3.59 2.32
N SER A 24 11.89 -3.08 3.38
CA SER A 24 12.61 -2.42 4.46
C SER A 24 13.46 -3.40 5.28
N GLN A 25 13.15 -4.68 5.24
CA GLN A 25 13.91 -5.71 5.95
C GLN A 25 15.07 -6.28 5.15
N ARG A 26 15.22 -5.92 3.89
CA ARG A 26 16.35 -6.38 3.08
C ARG A 26 17.64 -5.73 3.57
N PRO A 27 18.79 -6.44 3.42
CA PRO A 27 20.09 -5.87 3.85
C PRO A 27 20.41 -4.51 3.23
N LEU A 28 20.01 -4.31 1.96
CA LEU A 28 20.16 -3.02 1.27
C LEU A 28 18.81 -2.63 0.69
N PRO A 29 17.95 -1.99 1.50
CA PRO A 29 16.64 -1.59 1.01
C PRO A 29 16.74 -0.60 -0.16
N ASP A 30 15.88 -0.79 -1.16
CA ASP A 30 15.78 0.13 -2.28
C ASP A 30 14.93 1.33 -1.86
N GLN A 31 15.57 2.47 -1.62
CA GLN A 31 14.88 3.66 -1.13
C GLN A 31 13.93 4.25 -2.17
N ILE A 32 14.27 4.09 -3.46
CA ILE A 32 13.40 4.57 -4.53
C ILE A 32 12.13 3.74 -4.57
N LEU A 33 12.27 2.42 -4.50
CA LEU A 33 11.12 1.51 -4.46
C LEU A 33 10.27 1.75 -3.22
N LEU A 34 10.89 1.91 -2.05
CA LEU A 34 10.16 2.21 -0.82
C LEU A 34 9.36 3.50 -0.93
N ALA A 35 9.94 4.54 -1.51
CA ALA A 35 9.24 5.80 -1.71
C ALA A 35 8.03 5.62 -2.62
N GLN A 36 8.18 4.85 -3.70
CA GLN A 36 7.08 4.56 -4.61
C GLN A 36 5.97 3.77 -3.94
N LEU A 37 6.33 2.75 -3.17
CA LEU A 37 5.35 1.93 -2.45
C LEU A 37 4.58 2.74 -1.41
N LYS A 38 5.28 3.59 -0.67
CA LYS A 38 4.67 4.47 0.33
C LYS A 38 3.72 5.47 -0.33
N LYS A 39 4.09 6.01 -1.47
CA LYS A 39 3.23 6.92 -2.23
C LYS A 39 1.96 6.22 -2.70
N GLN A 40 2.08 5.01 -3.23
CA GLN A 40 0.92 4.23 -3.65
C GLN A 40 0.03 3.89 -2.46
N LYS A 41 0.62 3.51 -1.33
CA LYS A 41 -0.13 3.21 -0.11
C LYS A 41 -0.93 4.43 0.35
N LEU A 42 -0.33 5.60 0.32
CA LEU A 42 -1.00 6.84 0.71
C LEU A 42 -2.19 7.13 -0.19
N ARG A 43 -2.04 6.94 -1.52
CA ARG A 43 -3.14 7.16 -2.46
C ARG A 43 -4.30 6.21 -2.19
N VAL A 44 -4.00 4.94 -1.95
CA VAL A 44 -5.04 3.96 -1.63
C VAL A 44 -5.72 4.33 -0.31
N LYS A 45 -4.96 4.75 0.68
CA LYS A 45 -5.49 5.18 1.96
C LYS A 45 -6.42 6.38 1.80
N GLU A 46 -6.06 7.34 0.97
CA GLU A 46 -6.90 8.51 0.70
C GLU A 46 -8.21 8.10 0.02
N GLU A 47 -8.15 7.17 -0.93
CA GLU A 47 -9.36 6.68 -1.58
C GLU A 47 -10.27 5.93 -0.59
N LEU A 48 -9.70 5.20 0.36
CA LEU A 48 -10.47 4.53 1.39
C LEU A 48 -11.13 5.52 2.34
N ALA A 49 -10.46 6.64 2.62
CA ALA A 49 -10.98 7.68 3.51
C ALA A 49 -11.98 8.60 2.82
N HIS A 50 -11.89 8.74 1.49
CA HIS A 50 -12.75 9.61 0.69
C HIS A 50 -13.35 8.82 -0.46
N PRO A 51 -14.31 7.98 -0.16
CA PRO A 51 -14.96 7.16 -1.20
C PRO A 51 -15.78 8.00 -2.19
#